data_678b932d31cb395ce92a476641ce0c2d
#
_entry.id   678b932d31cb395ce92a476641ce0c2d
#
_cell.length_a   1.000
_cell.length_b   1.000
_cell.length_c   1.000
_cell.angle_alpha   90.00
_cell.angle_beta   90.00
_cell.angle_gamma   90.00
#
_symmetry.space_group_name_H-M   'P 1'
#
loop_
_entity.id
_entity.type
_entity.pdbx_description
1 polymer ?
#
loop_
_entity_poly.entity_id
_entity_poly.type
_entity_poly.pdbx_seq_one_letter_code
_entity_poly.pdbx_strand_id
1 'polypeptide(L)'
;GEKYKSFGGWYISGEISRKTKGVIDAFHAMGKQCKDVSGGLPTFISPWIDGKKAVMGTDKLTKEDAVSVQEHEREWNEIFDGIHDVVDACAFQDGHIDYDELDAFFTVNKKLADKYGMKCWTNAETFDRDMPIDFLPIKFDKLRMKLEAAKRAGYDKAITFEFSHFMSPQSAYLQAGHLYNRYKDFFNLK
;
A
#
# COMPACT_ATOMS: atom_id res chain seq x y z
N GLY A 1 -2.44 18.82 17.20
CA GLY A 1 -1.04 18.81 16.73
C GLY A 1 -0.05 19.46 17.69
N GLU A 2 -0.41 20.53 18.35
CA GLU A 2 0.55 21.28 19.21
C GLU A 2 1.06 20.51 20.43
N LYS A 3 0.28 19.54 20.93
CA LYS A 3 0.64 18.80 22.15
C LYS A 3 1.78 17.78 21.95
N TYR A 4 1.96 17.26 20.74
CA TYR A 4 2.97 16.23 20.46
C TYR A 4 3.72 16.56 19.17
N LYS A 5 4.99 16.98 19.30
CA LYS A 5 5.87 17.31 18.17
C LYS A 5 6.15 16.13 17.22
N SER A 6 5.95 14.91 17.69
CA SER A 6 6.12 13.68 16.90
C SER A 6 4.91 13.31 16.02
N PHE A 7 3.78 14.00 16.20
CA PHE A 7 2.59 13.77 15.39
C PHE A 7 2.75 14.44 14.02
N GLY A 8 2.98 13.65 12.98
CA GLY A 8 3.33 14.16 11.64
C GLY A 8 2.20 14.10 10.60
N GLY A 9 1.06 13.52 10.92
CA GLY A 9 -0.05 13.38 9.98
C GLY A 9 -1.03 12.27 10.34
N TRP A 10 -1.97 11.99 9.43
CA TRP A 10 -3.07 11.06 9.64
C TRP A 10 -3.01 9.91 8.65
N TYR A 11 -3.15 8.70 9.14
CA TYR A 11 -3.51 7.55 8.34
C TYR A 11 -5.02 7.33 8.45
N ILE A 12 -5.73 7.51 7.34
CA ILE A 12 -7.15 7.21 7.26
C ILE A 12 -7.27 5.71 7.00
N SER A 13 -7.44 4.95 8.07
CA SER A 13 -7.36 3.49 8.12
C SER A 13 -8.64 2.81 7.60
N GLY A 14 -9.03 3.06 6.36
CA GLY A 14 -10.06 2.29 5.69
C GLY A 14 -9.40 1.23 4.80
N GLU A 15 -9.56 -0.04 5.10
CA GLU A 15 -9.25 -1.11 4.14
C GLU A 15 -10.35 -1.13 3.09
N ILE A 16 -10.17 -0.33 2.07
CA ILE A 16 -11.13 -0.20 0.99
C ILE A 16 -10.55 -0.72 -0.31
N SER A 17 -11.43 -1.23 -1.13
CA SER A 17 -11.19 -1.39 -2.56
C SER A 17 -11.95 -0.32 -3.35
N ARG A 18 -11.63 -0.19 -4.62
CA ARG A 18 -12.35 0.62 -5.59
C ARG A 18 -13.87 0.38 -5.61
N LYS A 19 -14.31 -0.83 -5.22
CA LYS A 19 -15.73 -1.23 -5.17
C LYS A 19 -16.46 -0.77 -3.91
N THR A 20 -15.77 -0.18 -2.94
CA THR A 20 -16.40 0.29 -1.71
C THR A 20 -17.35 1.43 -2.02
N LYS A 21 -18.64 1.19 -1.78
CA LYS A 21 -19.70 2.17 -2.07
C LYS A 21 -19.51 3.43 -1.21
N GLY A 22 -19.59 4.60 -1.85
CA GLY A 22 -19.45 5.90 -1.16
C GLY A 22 -18.01 6.20 -0.71
N VAL A 23 -17.01 5.55 -1.30
CA VAL A 23 -15.58 5.70 -0.91
C VAL A 23 -15.10 7.15 -1.05
N ILE A 24 -15.49 7.84 -2.10
CA ILE A 24 -15.09 9.24 -2.35
C ILE A 24 -15.63 10.14 -1.24
N ASP A 25 -16.92 10.08 -0.97
CA ASP A 25 -17.56 10.90 0.07
C ASP A 25 -16.97 10.62 1.45
N ALA A 26 -16.73 9.33 1.76
CA ALA A 26 -16.15 8.92 3.03
C ALA A 26 -14.72 9.44 3.21
N PHE A 27 -13.85 9.28 2.22
CA PHE A 27 -12.47 9.78 2.31
C PHE A 27 -12.40 11.30 2.30
N HIS A 28 -13.23 11.96 1.49
CA HIS A 28 -13.29 13.41 1.48
C HIS A 28 -13.72 13.96 2.84
N ALA A 29 -14.79 13.42 3.45
CA ALA A 29 -15.25 13.84 4.76
C ALA A 29 -14.20 13.61 5.87
N MET A 30 -13.58 12.41 5.90
CA MET A 30 -12.55 12.08 6.87
C MET A 30 -11.27 12.90 6.68
N GLY A 31 -10.81 13.05 5.44
CA GLY A 31 -9.62 13.84 5.11
C GLY A 31 -9.79 15.31 5.50
N LYS A 32 -10.94 15.88 5.16
CA LYS A 32 -11.28 17.24 5.57
C LYS A 32 -11.27 17.40 7.09
N GLN A 33 -11.92 16.50 7.83
CA GLN A 33 -11.95 16.54 9.29
C GLN A 33 -10.54 16.42 9.89
N CYS A 34 -9.71 15.54 9.37
CA CYS A 34 -8.31 15.37 9.80
C CYS A 34 -7.52 16.68 9.64
N LYS A 35 -7.63 17.32 8.47
CA LYS A 35 -6.97 18.59 8.20
C LYS A 35 -7.50 19.72 9.11
N ASP A 36 -8.81 19.83 9.27
CA ASP A 36 -9.44 20.86 10.09
C ASP A 36 -8.97 20.81 11.56
N VAL A 37 -8.92 19.60 12.17
CA VAL A 37 -8.52 19.45 13.58
C VAL A 37 -7.02 19.53 13.83
N SER A 38 -6.20 19.42 12.79
CA SER A 38 -4.74 19.38 12.92
C SER A 38 -4.03 20.60 12.32
N GLY A 39 -4.76 21.57 11.80
CA GLY A 39 -4.17 22.72 11.13
C GLY A 39 -3.52 22.36 9.78
N GLY A 40 -4.09 21.39 9.05
CA GLY A 40 -3.66 21.03 7.71
C GLY A 40 -2.53 19.99 7.65
N LEU A 41 -2.31 19.18 8.68
CA LEU A 41 -1.32 18.12 8.64
C LEU A 41 -1.64 17.08 7.53
N PRO A 42 -0.60 16.46 6.95
CA PRO A 42 -0.77 15.51 5.86
C PRO A 42 -1.67 14.32 6.22
N THR A 43 -2.38 13.83 5.20
CA THR A 43 -3.23 12.64 5.28
C THR A 43 -2.80 11.61 4.26
N PHE A 44 -2.92 10.33 4.58
CA PHE A 44 -2.72 9.27 3.60
C PHE A 44 -3.71 8.12 3.77
N ILE A 45 -3.91 7.39 2.67
CA ILE A 45 -4.73 6.19 2.57
C ILE A 45 -3.89 5.00 2.11
N SER A 46 -4.36 3.78 2.39
CA SER A 46 -3.67 2.55 1.95
C SER A 46 -4.66 1.51 1.42
N PRO A 47 -5.20 1.72 0.22
CA PRO A 47 -6.18 0.84 -0.39
C PRO A 47 -5.54 -0.37 -1.08
N TRP A 48 -6.37 -1.36 -1.42
CA TRP A 48 -5.98 -2.54 -2.17
C TRP A 48 -5.81 -2.26 -3.67
N ILE A 49 -4.89 -3.03 -4.30
CA ILE A 49 -4.87 -3.24 -5.75
C ILE A 49 -5.48 -4.61 -6.01
N ASP A 50 -6.57 -4.68 -6.76
CA ASP A 50 -7.30 -5.92 -7.04
C ASP A 50 -6.77 -6.61 -8.31
N GLY A 51 -5.59 -7.19 -8.24
CA GLY A 51 -4.96 -7.95 -9.32
C GLY A 51 -5.32 -9.45 -9.30
N LYS A 52 -4.57 -10.26 -10.03
CA LYS A 52 -4.83 -11.70 -10.20
C LYS A 52 -4.85 -12.48 -8.88
N LYS A 53 -4.05 -12.11 -7.89
CA LYS A 53 -4.02 -12.78 -6.58
C LYS A 53 -5.24 -12.49 -5.73
N ALA A 54 -6.01 -11.47 -6.00
CA ALA A 54 -7.29 -11.23 -5.35
C ALA A 54 -8.21 -12.45 -5.40
N VAL A 55 -8.04 -13.28 -6.43
CA VAL A 55 -8.84 -14.47 -6.70
C VAL A 55 -8.32 -15.74 -6.06
N MET A 56 -7.07 -15.74 -5.63
CA MET A 56 -6.35 -16.93 -5.17
C MET A 56 -6.22 -17.00 -3.65
N GLY A 57 -6.63 -15.95 -2.95
CA GLY A 57 -6.44 -15.82 -1.51
C GLY A 57 -7.62 -16.28 -0.67
N THR A 58 -7.45 -16.21 0.64
CA THR A 58 -8.44 -16.52 1.68
C THR A 58 -9.58 -15.49 1.78
N ASP A 59 -9.46 -14.37 1.08
CA ASP A 59 -10.32 -13.19 1.26
C ASP A 59 -11.70 -13.30 0.57
N LYS A 60 -12.08 -14.50 0.12
CA LYS A 60 -13.37 -14.78 -0.55
C LYS A 60 -13.68 -13.90 -1.77
N LEU A 61 -12.66 -13.34 -2.38
CA LEU A 61 -12.79 -12.59 -3.62
C LEU A 61 -12.98 -13.56 -4.79
N THR A 62 -13.78 -13.16 -5.77
CA THR A 62 -14.07 -13.96 -6.96
C THR A 62 -13.20 -13.53 -8.14
N LYS A 63 -13.18 -14.33 -9.22
CA LYS A 63 -12.49 -13.94 -10.45
C LYS A 63 -12.91 -12.58 -11.00
N GLU A 64 -14.11 -12.17 -10.72
CA GLU A 64 -14.66 -10.88 -11.12
C GLU A 64 -14.13 -9.71 -10.31
N ASP A 65 -13.43 -10.00 -9.21
CA ASP A 65 -12.80 -8.98 -8.37
C ASP A 65 -11.43 -8.54 -8.92
N ALA A 66 -10.74 -9.43 -9.64
CA ALA A 66 -9.52 -9.06 -10.35
C ALA A 66 -9.84 -8.12 -11.53
N VAL A 67 -9.10 -7.03 -11.63
CA VAL A 67 -9.30 -6.03 -12.70
C VAL A 67 -8.10 -5.91 -13.61
N SER A 68 -8.36 -5.49 -14.83
CA SER A 68 -7.28 -5.07 -15.73
C SER A 68 -6.64 -3.77 -15.23
N VAL A 69 -5.40 -3.53 -15.65
CA VAL A 69 -4.68 -2.29 -15.36
C VAL A 69 -5.45 -1.06 -15.86
N GLN A 70 -6.11 -1.18 -17.02
CA GLN A 70 -6.93 -0.11 -17.61
C GLN A 70 -8.16 0.20 -16.76
N GLU A 71 -8.83 -0.83 -16.25
CA GLU A 71 -9.99 -0.64 -15.37
C GLU A 71 -9.56 -0.02 -14.05
N HIS A 72 -8.47 -0.49 -13.45
CA HIS A 72 -7.87 0.11 -12.26
C HIS A 72 -7.55 1.60 -12.49
N GLU A 73 -6.92 1.93 -13.62
CA GLU A 73 -6.61 3.33 -13.97
C GLU A 73 -7.86 4.19 -14.04
N ARG A 74 -8.90 3.70 -14.71
CA ARG A 74 -10.17 4.43 -14.86
C ARG A 74 -10.81 4.72 -13.50
N GLU A 75 -10.92 3.71 -12.66
CA GLU A 75 -11.61 3.81 -11.36
C GLU A 75 -10.84 4.64 -10.36
N TRP A 76 -9.52 4.45 -10.26
CA TRP A 76 -8.70 5.24 -9.36
C TRP A 76 -8.49 6.68 -9.85
N ASN A 77 -8.61 6.92 -11.15
CA ASN A 77 -8.66 8.30 -11.65
C ASN A 77 -9.90 9.05 -11.13
N GLU A 78 -11.06 8.41 -11.10
CA GLU A 78 -12.29 8.98 -10.55
C GLU A 78 -12.17 9.20 -9.03
N ILE A 79 -11.63 8.22 -8.30
CA ILE A 79 -11.44 8.32 -6.86
C ILE A 79 -10.46 9.46 -6.52
N PHE A 80 -9.31 9.53 -7.16
CA PHE A 80 -8.33 10.58 -6.91
C PHE A 80 -8.84 11.98 -7.26
N ASP A 81 -9.63 12.10 -8.33
CA ASP A 81 -10.29 13.35 -8.68
C ASP A 81 -11.16 13.88 -7.53
N GLY A 82 -11.84 12.98 -6.83
CA GLY A 82 -12.74 13.33 -5.73
C GLY A 82 -12.10 13.53 -4.36
N ILE A 83 -10.80 13.20 -4.17
CA ILE A 83 -10.17 13.22 -2.83
C ILE A 83 -8.82 13.94 -2.76
N HIS A 84 -8.22 14.32 -3.89
CA HIS A 84 -6.84 14.85 -3.92
C HIS A 84 -6.64 16.17 -3.15
N ASP A 85 -7.70 16.91 -2.89
CA ASP A 85 -7.68 18.13 -2.09
C ASP A 85 -7.60 17.88 -0.57
N VAL A 86 -7.93 16.65 -0.14
CA VAL A 86 -7.96 16.26 1.28
C VAL A 86 -7.07 15.05 1.60
N VAL A 87 -6.51 14.38 0.59
CA VAL A 87 -5.59 13.24 0.74
C VAL A 87 -4.27 13.56 0.05
N ASP A 88 -3.18 13.61 0.81
CA ASP A 88 -1.85 14.02 0.30
C ASP A 88 -1.02 12.85 -0.22
N ALA A 89 -1.29 11.62 0.21
CA ALA A 89 -0.54 10.44 -0.20
C ALA A 89 -1.42 9.19 -0.30
N CYS A 90 -1.08 8.30 -1.26
CA CYS A 90 -1.68 6.99 -1.38
C CYS A 90 -0.59 5.92 -1.34
N ALA A 91 -0.72 4.96 -0.40
CA ALA A 91 0.17 3.83 -0.22
C ALA A 91 -0.55 2.54 -0.59
N PHE A 92 -0.60 2.18 -1.87
CA PHE A 92 -1.30 0.98 -2.31
C PHE A 92 -0.70 -0.29 -1.71
N GLN A 93 -1.58 -1.19 -1.23
CA GLN A 93 -1.24 -2.52 -0.75
C GLN A 93 -1.08 -3.48 -1.94
N ASP A 94 0.02 -4.22 -1.97
CA ASP A 94 0.42 -5.06 -3.11
C ASP A 94 0.08 -6.55 -2.96
N GLY A 95 -0.67 -6.93 -1.94
CA GLY A 95 -0.94 -8.33 -1.62
C GLY A 95 -1.79 -9.08 -2.64
N HIS A 96 -2.61 -8.38 -3.41
CA HIS A 96 -3.53 -8.98 -4.38
C HIS A 96 -3.04 -8.91 -5.83
N ILE A 97 -1.82 -8.44 -6.08
CA ILE A 97 -1.22 -8.46 -7.42
C ILE A 97 -0.10 -9.50 -7.52
N ASP A 98 0.04 -10.11 -8.68
CA ASP A 98 1.13 -11.04 -8.93
C ASP A 98 2.41 -10.30 -9.33
N TYR A 99 3.56 -10.98 -9.23
CA TYR A 99 4.87 -10.36 -9.49
C TYR A 99 5.02 -9.88 -10.94
N ASP A 100 4.33 -10.52 -11.90
CA ASP A 100 4.31 -10.11 -13.31
C ASP A 100 3.41 -8.89 -13.56
N GLU A 101 2.56 -8.51 -12.60
CA GLU A 101 1.67 -7.36 -12.67
C GLU A 101 2.25 -6.09 -12.03
N LEU A 102 3.28 -6.23 -11.17
CA LEU A 102 3.80 -5.13 -10.34
C LEU A 102 4.14 -3.88 -11.16
N ASP A 103 4.94 -4.02 -12.21
CA ASP A 103 5.40 -2.87 -13.01
C ASP A 103 4.24 -2.12 -13.68
N ALA A 104 3.22 -2.85 -14.15
CA ALA A 104 2.08 -2.26 -14.84
C ALA A 104 1.19 -1.46 -13.88
N PHE A 105 0.78 -2.05 -12.75
CA PHE A 105 -0.04 -1.36 -11.75
C PHE A 105 0.73 -0.21 -11.10
N PHE A 106 2.00 -0.41 -10.75
CA PHE A 106 2.79 0.64 -10.10
C PHE A 106 3.03 1.84 -11.01
N THR A 107 3.24 1.62 -12.32
CA THR A 107 3.35 2.70 -13.30
C THR A 107 2.06 3.52 -13.37
N VAL A 108 0.91 2.87 -13.41
CA VAL A 108 -0.39 3.54 -13.43
C VAL A 108 -0.65 4.30 -12.14
N ASN A 109 -0.38 3.71 -10.98
CA ASN A 109 -0.55 4.38 -9.70
C ASN A 109 0.29 5.65 -9.59
N LYS A 110 1.57 5.59 -10.00
CA LYS A 110 2.45 6.75 -10.01
C LYS A 110 1.95 7.84 -10.96
N LYS A 111 1.55 7.45 -12.18
CA LYS A 111 0.96 8.37 -13.17
C LYS A 111 -0.26 9.12 -12.61
N LEU A 112 -1.15 8.39 -11.93
CA LEU A 112 -2.35 8.98 -11.33
C LEU A 112 -2.01 9.91 -10.16
N ALA A 113 -1.12 9.47 -9.27
CA ALA A 113 -0.68 10.30 -8.15
C ALA A 113 -0.04 11.60 -8.63
N ASP A 114 0.84 11.55 -9.64
CA ASP A 114 1.46 12.73 -10.23
C ASP A 114 0.44 13.66 -10.87
N LYS A 115 -0.55 13.10 -11.57
CA LYS A 115 -1.63 13.88 -12.19
C LYS A 115 -2.38 14.74 -11.17
N TYR A 116 -2.60 14.23 -9.97
CA TYR A 116 -3.36 14.89 -8.92
C TYR A 116 -2.49 15.55 -7.85
N GLY A 117 -1.17 15.58 -8.03
CA GLY A 117 -0.23 16.20 -7.06
C GLY A 117 -0.09 15.44 -5.75
N MET A 118 -0.50 14.18 -5.71
CA MET A 118 -0.41 13.31 -4.54
C MET A 118 0.95 12.59 -4.49
N LYS A 119 1.39 12.22 -3.28
CA LYS A 119 2.54 11.32 -3.10
C LYS A 119 2.12 9.87 -3.36
N CYS A 120 2.95 9.15 -4.10
CA CYS A 120 2.74 7.74 -4.40
C CYS A 120 3.69 6.88 -3.56
N TRP A 121 3.13 6.09 -2.64
CA TRP A 121 3.88 5.13 -1.83
C TRP A 121 3.42 3.71 -2.15
N THR A 122 4.26 2.72 -1.85
CA THR A 122 3.81 1.33 -1.76
C THR A 122 3.68 0.91 -0.30
N ASN A 123 2.64 0.15 0.02
CA ASN A 123 2.54 -0.62 1.25
C ASN A 123 2.89 -2.07 0.90
N ALA A 124 4.19 -2.38 0.97
CA ALA A 124 4.72 -3.69 0.62
C ALA A 124 4.41 -4.69 1.75
N GLU A 125 3.54 -5.67 1.48
CA GLU A 125 3.29 -6.74 2.43
C GLU A 125 4.56 -7.55 2.67
N THR A 126 4.95 -7.70 3.93
CA THR A 126 6.11 -8.50 4.35
C THR A 126 5.74 -9.93 4.78
N PHE A 127 4.54 -10.36 4.44
CA PHE A 127 4.07 -11.73 4.56
C PHE A 127 3.71 -12.33 3.19
N ASP A 128 3.60 -13.65 3.15
CA ASP A 128 3.34 -14.40 1.92
C ASP A 128 1.92 -14.97 1.95
N ARG A 129 1.17 -14.75 0.87
CA ARG A 129 -0.18 -15.32 0.65
C ARG A 129 -0.15 -16.56 -0.24
N ASP A 130 0.99 -16.86 -0.86
CA ASP A 130 1.15 -17.97 -1.81
C ASP A 130 1.48 -19.31 -1.12
N MET A 131 1.66 -19.32 0.18
CA MET A 131 2.03 -20.50 0.95
C MET A 131 0.77 -21.25 1.42
N PRO A 132 0.86 -22.57 1.60
CA PRO A 132 -0.24 -23.36 2.18
C PRO A 132 -0.64 -22.90 3.60
N ILE A 133 0.29 -22.26 4.30
CA ILE A 133 0.03 -21.57 5.58
C ILE A 133 0.12 -20.09 5.30
N ASP A 134 -1.01 -19.41 5.39
CA ASP A 134 -1.11 -17.99 5.11
C ASP A 134 -0.36 -17.15 6.15
N PHE A 135 0.09 -15.97 5.70
CA PHE A 135 0.70 -14.95 6.54
C PHE A 135 2.00 -15.37 7.25
N LEU A 136 2.83 -16.16 6.58
CA LEU A 136 4.23 -16.32 7.00
C LEU A 136 5.09 -15.17 6.47
N PRO A 137 6.20 -14.83 7.17
CA PRO A 137 7.16 -13.85 6.66
C PRO A 137 7.61 -14.16 5.25
N ILE A 138 7.58 -13.16 4.38
CA ILE A 138 7.92 -13.30 2.96
C ILE A 138 9.42 -13.60 2.78
N LYS A 139 9.79 -14.30 1.72
CA LYS A 139 11.19 -14.45 1.31
C LYS A 139 11.73 -13.08 0.85
N PHE A 140 12.97 -12.76 1.23
CA PHE A 140 13.59 -11.48 0.86
C PHE A 140 13.58 -11.20 -0.64
N ASP A 141 13.82 -12.19 -1.48
CA ASP A 141 13.81 -12.01 -2.94
C ASP A 141 12.45 -11.55 -3.47
N LYS A 142 11.36 -12.04 -2.89
CA LYS A 142 10.00 -11.58 -3.20
C LYS A 142 9.79 -10.11 -2.76
N LEU A 143 10.19 -9.76 -1.53
CA LEU A 143 10.14 -8.38 -1.05
C LEU A 143 10.98 -7.44 -1.92
N ARG A 144 12.19 -7.89 -2.30
CA ARG A 144 13.07 -7.13 -3.18
C ARG A 144 12.41 -6.84 -4.53
N MET A 145 11.75 -7.80 -5.16
CA MET A 145 11.02 -7.58 -6.41
C MET A 145 9.97 -6.47 -6.29
N LYS A 146 9.21 -6.45 -5.20
CA LYS A 146 8.23 -5.40 -4.91
C LYS A 146 8.88 -4.02 -4.76
N LEU A 147 9.94 -3.93 -3.96
CA LEU A 147 10.66 -2.68 -3.73
C LEU A 147 11.35 -2.15 -4.99
N GLU A 148 11.94 -3.04 -5.80
CA GLU A 148 12.57 -2.68 -7.07
C GLU A 148 11.53 -2.23 -8.10
N ALA A 149 10.34 -2.85 -8.16
CA ALA A 149 9.25 -2.40 -9.02
C ALA A 149 8.75 -0.99 -8.61
N ALA A 150 8.56 -0.75 -7.32
CA ALA A 150 8.20 0.58 -6.81
C ALA A 150 9.26 1.64 -7.16
N LYS A 151 10.54 1.29 -7.03
CA LYS A 151 11.65 2.17 -7.42
C LYS A 151 11.65 2.46 -8.92
N ARG A 152 11.44 1.45 -9.78
CA ARG A 152 11.36 1.63 -11.24
C ARG A 152 10.20 2.53 -11.64
N ALA A 153 9.05 2.39 -10.97
CA ALA A 153 7.90 3.24 -11.19
C ALA A 153 8.06 4.68 -10.66
N GLY A 154 9.11 4.95 -9.87
CA GLY A 154 9.39 6.27 -9.31
C GLY A 154 8.57 6.61 -8.06
N TYR A 155 8.20 5.62 -7.27
CA TYR A 155 7.48 5.85 -6.01
C TYR A 155 8.30 6.69 -5.03
N ASP A 156 7.63 7.56 -4.28
CA ASP A 156 8.27 8.47 -3.31
C ASP A 156 8.75 7.75 -2.05
N LYS A 157 8.07 6.67 -1.65
CA LYS A 157 8.36 5.92 -0.43
C LYS A 157 7.81 4.49 -0.49
N ALA A 158 8.46 3.59 0.25
CA ALA A 158 7.91 2.30 0.62
C ALA A 158 7.65 2.27 2.13
N ILE A 159 6.47 1.83 2.51
CA ILE A 159 6.14 1.40 3.87
C ILE A 159 5.85 -0.09 3.84
N THR A 160 5.76 -0.73 4.98
CA THR A 160 5.47 -2.16 5.04
C THR A 160 4.41 -2.49 6.07
N PHE A 161 3.58 -3.45 5.76
CA PHE A 161 2.73 -4.15 6.70
C PHE A 161 3.25 -5.60 6.85
N GLU A 162 3.87 -6.00 7.96
CA GLU A 162 4.31 -5.03 8.94
C GLU A 162 5.59 -5.55 9.62
N PHE A 163 6.30 -4.69 10.28
CA PHE A 163 7.63 -5.01 10.81
C PHE A 163 7.57 -5.98 11.99
N SER A 164 6.67 -5.75 12.96
CA SER A 164 6.71 -6.43 14.27
C SER A 164 6.56 -7.94 14.18
N HIS A 165 5.63 -8.43 13.34
CA HIS A 165 5.37 -9.87 13.17
C HIS A 165 6.21 -10.49 12.07
N PHE A 166 6.37 -9.80 10.93
CA PHE A 166 6.88 -10.44 9.71
C PHE A 166 8.34 -10.10 9.39
N MET A 167 8.93 -9.10 10.06
CA MET A 167 10.30 -8.66 9.76
C MET A 167 11.16 -8.41 11.00
N SER A 168 10.59 -8.34 12.20
CA SER A 168 11.37 -8.12 13.43
C SER A 168 12.18 -9.37 13.83
N PRO A 169 13.45 -9.22 14.23
CA PRO A 169 14.21 -10.32 14.79
C PRO A 169 13.69 -10.83 16.14
N GLN A 170 12.78 -10.09 16.81
CA GLN A 170 12.08 -10.49 18.02
C GLN A 170 10.70 -11.11 17.75
N SER A 171 10.33 -11.30 16.50
CA SER A 171 9.07 -11.94 16.12
C SER A 171 9.01 -13.40 16.60
N ALA A 172 7.79 -13.88 16.84
CA ALA A 172 7.53 -15.30 17.04
C ALA A 172 7.81 -16.16 15.78
N TYR A 173 7.84 -15.54 14.61
CA TYR A 173 8.20 -16.20 13.37
C TYR A 173 9.71 -16.18 13.15
N LEU A 174 10.36 -17.35 13.19
CA LEU A 174 11.81 -17.46 12.95
C LEU A 174 12.25 -16.87 11.60
N GLN A 175 11.39 -16.99 10.58
CA GLN A 175 11.64 -16.46 9.24
C GLN A 175 11.76 -14.92 9.24
N ALA A 176 11.11 -14.22 10.17
CA ALA A 176 11.18 -12.76 10.27
C ALA A 176 12.61 -12.27 10.51
N GLY A 177 13.36 -12.95 11.38
CA GLY A 177 14.77 -12.63 11.63
C GLY A 177 15.64 -12.83 10.39
N HIS A 178 15.37 -13.87 9.59
CA HIS A 178 16.07 -14.07 8.31
C HIS A 178 15.75 -12.96 7.32
N LEU A 179 14.47 -12.59 7.19
CA LEU A 179 14.06 -11.48 6.33
C LEU A 179 14.74 -10.17 6.73
N TYR A 180 14.77 -9.87 8.03
CA TYR A 180 15.44 -8.69 8.58
C TYR A 180 16.93 -8.65 8.23
N ASN A 181 17.66 -9.73 8.47
CA ASN A 181 19.09 -9.80 8.18
C ASN A 181 19.37 -9.65 6.68
N ARG A 182 18.62 -10.33 5.82
CA ARG A 182 18.78 -10.19 4.36
C ARG A 182 18.48 -8.77 3.87
N TYR A 183 17.47 -8.12 4.46
CA TYR A 183 17.14 -6.73 4.16
C TYR A 183 18.30 -5.78 4.56
N LYS A 184 18.84 -5.95 5.77
CA LYS A 184 19.99 -5.17 6.23
C LYS A 184 21.21 -5.35 5.34
N ASP A 185 21.56 -6.59 5.02
CA ASP A 185 22.71 -6.91 4.16
C ASP A 185 22.58 -6.24 2.78
N PHE A 186 21.40 -6.35 2.17
CA PHE A 186 21.16 -5.79 0.84
C PHE A 186 21.25 -4.25 0.80
N PHE A 187 20.76 -3.58 1.82
CA PHE A 187 20.80 -2.12 1.91
C PHE A 187 22.02 -1.57 2.67
N ASN A 188 22.97 -2.44 3.05
CA ASN A 188 24.16 -2.09 3.83
C ASN A 188 23.85 -1.31 5.13
N LEU A 189 22.78 -1.70 5.82
CA LEU A 189 22.34 -1.08 7.07
C LEU A 189 23.13 -1.68 8.25
N LYS A 190 23.58 -0.81 9.17
CA LYS A 190 24.29 -1.22 10.39
C LYS A 190 23.33 -1.66 11.50
#